data_48bafb2691f0b58861892963c36a5fa5
#
_entry.id   48bafb2691f0b58861892963c36a5fa5
#
_cell.length_a   1.000
_cell.length_b   1.000
_cell.length_c   1.000
_cell.angle_alpha   90.00
_cell.angle_beta   90.00
_cell.angle_gamma   90.00
#
_symmetry.space_group_name_H-M   'P 1'
#
loop_
_entity.id
_entity.type
_entity.pdbx_description
1 polymer ?
#
loop_
_entity_poly.entity_id
_entity_poly.type
_entity_poly.pdbx_seq_one_letter_code
_entity_poly.pdbx_strand_id
1 'polypeptide(L)'
;MNLILLFLSIVLVNNVITSQFMGICPFLGVSKKVDTAVGMGAAVTFVLTLASFITYFVQKLLEITNNQFLQTIAFILVIASIVQFVEMVIQKMSPSLYQALGVFLPLITTNCAVLGIALVNVQNNYNLVETMVNGFGAGIGFTLAIVLFAGIRERLELADIPESFKGFPSTMIAASLMSIAFLGFSGLINL
;
A
#
# COMPACT_ATOMS: atom_id res chain seq x y z
N MET A 1 1.47 -19.60 -13.81
CA MET A 1 2.24 -18.34 -13.88
C MET A 1 3.41 -18.46 -12.91
N ASN A 2 4.64 -18.11 -13.30
CA ASN A 2 5.78 -18.23 -12.39
C ASN A 2 5.62 -17.23 -11.25
N LEU A 3 5.59 -17.71 -10.00
CA LEU A 3 5.43 -16.88 -8.79
C LEU A 3 6.46 -15.72 -8.71
N ILE A 4 7.67 -15.96 -9.20
CA ILE A 4 8.74 -14.96 -9.25
C ILE A 4 8.40 -13.84 -10.24
N LEU A 5 7.85 -14.19 -11.39
CA LEU A 5 7.46 -13.24 -12.42
C LEU A 5 6.27 -12.39 -11.95
N LEU A 6 5.29 -13.01 -11.28
CA LEU A 6 4.17 -12.34 -10.63
C LEU A 6 4.68 -11.33 -9.60
N PHE A 7 5.59 -11.74 -8.71
CA PHE A 7 6.17 -10.89 -7.67
C PHE A 7 6.89 -9.67 -8.27
N LEU A 8 7.77 -9.87 -9.25
CA LEU A 8 8.49 -8.77 -9.91
C LEU A 8 7.55 -7.83 -10.66
N SER A 9 6.52 -8.37 -11.32
CA SER A 9 5.50 -7.57 -12.00
C SER A 9 4.77 -6.65 -11.02
N ILE A 10 4.39 -7.15 -9.84
CA ILE A 10 3.65 -6.38 -8.83
C ILE A 10 4.53 -5.30 -8.18
N VAL A 11 5.80 -5.60 -7.93
CA VAL A 11 6.70 -4.64 -7.28
C VAL A 11 7.08 -3.49 -8.22
N LEU A 12 7.36 -3.76 -9.49
CA LEU A 12 7.93 -2.79 -10.42
C LEU A 12 6.91 -2.23 -11.42
N VAL A 13 6.10 -3.10 -12.06
CA VAL A 13 5.22 -2.71 -13.17
C VAL A 13 3.85 -2.30 -12.67
N ASN A 14 3.19 -3.19 -11.92
CA ASN A 14 1.86 -2.97 -11.36
C ASN A 14 1.93 -2.46 -9.91
N ASN A 15 2.85 -1.52 -9.66
CA ASN A 15 2.98 -0.94 -8.32
C ASN A 15 1.67 -0.24 -7.92
N VAL A 16 1.20 -0.56 -6.72
CA VAL A 16 -0.10 -0.11 -6.19
C VAL A 16 -0.23 1.41 -6.16
N ILE A 17 0.86 2.13 -5.86
CA ILE A 17 0.85 3.59 -5.78
C ILE A 17 0.95 4.22 -7.16
N THR A 18 1.94 3.81 -7.95
CA THR A 18 2.31 4.51 -9.18
C THR A 18 1.45 4.12 -10.39
N SER A 19 0.96 2.87 -10.43
CA SER A 19 0.15 2.35 -11.52
C SER A 19 -1.35 2.41 -11.21
N GLN A 20 -1.76 2.05 -9.99
CA GLN A 20 -3.17 1.98 -9.61
C GLN A 20 -3.66 3.19 -8.80
N PHE A 21 -2.75 4.10 -8.42
CA PHE A 21 -3.04 5.29 -7.62
C PHE A 21 -3.73 4.99 -6.28
N MET A 22 -3.49 3.80 -5.71
CA MET A 22 -4.02 3.40 -4.43
C MET A 22 -3.00 3.62 -3.32
N GLY A 23 -3.46 4.08 -2.14
CA GLY A 23 -2.58 4.37 -1.01
C GLY A 23 -1.89 5.75 -1.08
N ILE A 24 -2.48 6.71 -1.79
CA ILE A 24 -1.94 8.07 -1.91
C ILE A 24 -1.97 8.80 -0.57
N CYS A 25 -2.97 8.54 0.29
CA CYS A 25 -3.10 9.22 1.59
C CYS A 25 -1.87 9.01 2.48
N PRO A 26 -1.42 7.78 2.79
CA PRO A 26 -0.19 7.57 3.53
C PRO A 26 1.06 7.98 2.72
N PHE A 27 1.04 7.82 1.41
CA PHE A 27 2.14 8.21 0.53
C PHE A 27 2.45 9.71 0.62
N LEU A 28 1.46 10.58 0.60
CA LEU A 28 1.65 12.03 0.75
C LEU A 28 1.83 12.46 2.22
N GLY A 29 1.15 11.78 3.15
CA GLY A 29 1.14 12.16 4.56
C GLY A 29 2.43 11.84 5.29
N VAL A 30 3.00 10.66 5.06
CA VAL A 30 4.10 10.10 5.88
C VAL A 30 5.47 10.22 5.21
N SER A 31 5.55 10.62 3.96
CA SER A 31 6.80 10.69 3.19
C SER A 31 7.66 11.93 3.45
N LYS A 32 7.52 12.61 4.60
CA LYS A 32 8.35 13.77 4.95
C LYS A 32 9.77 13.39 5.36
N LYS A 33 9.95 12.22 5.98
CA LYS A 33 11.25 11.68 6.42
C LYS A 33 11.37 10.22 6.01
N VAL A 34 12.57 9.82 5.60
CA VAL A 34 12.84 8.44 5.17
C VAL A 34 12.59 7.43 6.30
N ASP A 35 12.97 7.76 7.54
CA ASP A 35 12.78 6.86 8.69
C ASP A 35 11.30 6.54 8.94
N THR A 36 10.43 7.56 8.89
CA THR A 36 8.98 7.38 9.06
C THR A 36 8.36 6.64 7.86
N ALA A 37 8.88 6.87 6.65
CA ALA A 37 8.44 6.18 5.44
C ALA A 37 8.77 4.68 5.49
N VAL A 38 9.96 4.29 5.96
CA VAL A 38 10.35 2.89 6.15
C VAL A 38 9.47 2.19 7.18
N GLY A 39 9.25 2.83 8.34
CA GLY A 39 8.38 2.30 9.38
C GLY A 39 6.94 2.08 8.90
N MET A 40 6.40 3.07 8.18
CA MET A 40 5.06 2.97 7.57
C MET A 40 5.00 1.88 6.49
N GLY A 41 6.02 1.78 5.65
CA GLY A 41 6.11 0.73 4.63
C GLY A 41 6.10 -0.68 5.22
N ALA A 42 6.87 -0.91 6.28
CA ALA A 42 6.90 -2.20 6.99
C ALA A 42 5.52 -2.53 7.61
N ALA A 43 4.89 -1.55 8.27
CA ALA A 43 3.56 -1.74 8.86
C ALA A 43 2.49 -2.05 7.81
N VAL A 44 2.48 -1.31 6.69
CA VAL A 44 1.55 -1.55 5.58
C VAL A 44 1.80 -2.91 4.92
N THR A 45 3.05 -3.33 4.74
CA THR A 45 3.40 -4.65 4.19
C THR A 45 2.85 -5.77 5.07
N PHE A 46 3.01 -5.66 6.38
CA PHE A 46 2.47 -6.63 7.33
C PHE A 46 0.94 -6.70 7.25
N VAL A 47 0.28 -5.53 7.28
CA VAL A 47 -1.19 -5.45 7.20
C VAL A 47 -1.72 -5.98 5.86
N LEU A 48 -1.08 -5.65 4.73
CA LEU A 48 -1.46 -6.14 3.40
C LEU A 48 -1.40 -7.67 3.32
N THR A 49 -0.33 -8.26 3.85
CA THR A 49 -0.16 -9.72 3.84
C THR A 49 -1.23 -10.40 4.69
N LEU A 50 -1.46 -9.87 5.90
CA LEU A 50 -2.47 -10.41 6.82
C LEU A 50 -3.88 -10.23 6.26
N ALA A 51 -4.20 -9.05 5.73
CA ALA A 51 -5.49 -8.77 5.12
C ALA A 51 -5.75 -9.66 3.90
N SER A 52 -4.76 -9.86 3.02
CA SER A 52 -4.87 -10.75 1.86
C SER A 52 -5.17 -12.19 2.28
N PHE A 53 -4.54 -12.67 3.34
CA PHE A 53 -4.80 -14.01 3.88
C PHE A 53 -6.24 -14.16 4.37
N ILE A 54 -6.71 -13.22 5.18
CA ILE A 54 -8.04 -13.32 5.81
C ILE A 54 -9.16 -13.05 4.77
N THR A 55 -8.98 -12.07 3.89
CA THR A 55 -9.98 -11.77 2.85
C THR A 55 -10.18 -12.92 1.87
N TYR A 56 -9.17 -13.76 1.63
CA TYR A 56 -9.32 -14.99 0.85
C TYR A 56 -10.34 -15.95 1.47
N PHE A 57 -10.28 -16.17 2.78
CA PHE A 57 -11.26 -17.01 3.48
C PHE A 57 -12.65 -16.39 3.50
N VAL A 58 -12.72 -15.07 3.70
CA VAL A 58 -13.99 -14.33 3.67
C VAL A 58 -14.63 -14.44 2.29
N GLN A 59 -13.85 -14.34 1.21
CA GLN A 59 -14.35 -14.50 -0.15
C GLN A 59 -14.93 -15.90 -0.36
N LYS A 60 -14.22 -16.97 0.05
CA LYS A 60 -14.77 -18.32 -0.03
C LYS A 60 -16.07 -18.50 0.73
N LEU A 61 -16.19 -17.87 1.91
CA LEU A 61 -17.43 -17.91 2.69
C LEU A 61 -18.57 -17.20 1.95
N LEU A 62 -18.30 -16.04 1.33
CA LEU A 62 -19.27 -15.30 0.55
C LEU A 62 -19.75 -16.07 -0.71
N GLU A 63 -18.85 -16.79 -1.36
CA GLU A 63 -19.18 -17.64 -2.52
C GLU A 63 -20.14 -18.76 -2.13
N ILE A 64 -19.90 -19.43 -1.00
CA ILE A 64 -20.79 -20.50 -0.49
C ILE A 64 -22.17 -19.93 -0.12
N THR A 65 -22.24 -18.70 0.36
CA THR A 65 -23.48 -18.05 0.80
C THR A 65 -24.23 -17.34 -0.33
N ASN A 66 -23.68 -17.31 -1.56
CA ASN A 66 -24.23 -16.62 -2.74
C ASN A 66 -24.50 -15.11 -2.54
N ASN A 67 -23.77 -14.46 -1.61
CA ASN A 67 -23.92 -13.05 -1.24
C ASN A 67 -22.78 -12.17 -1.79
N GLN A 68 -22.38 -12.37 -3.03
CA GLN A 68 -21.27 -11.62 -3.66
C GLN A 68 -21.53 -10.10 -3.71
N PHE A 69 -22.78 -9.68 -3.67
CA PHE A 69 -23.16 -8.25 -3.61
C PHE A 69 -22.62 -7.54 -2.37
N LEU A 70 -22.45 -8.24 -1.25
CA LEU A 70 -21.95 -7.70 0.01
C LEU A 70 -20.41 -7.77 0.15
N GLN A 71 -19.70 -8.21 -0.88
CA GLN A 71 -18.25 -8.45 -0.86
C GLN A 71 -17.46 -7.23 -0.36
N THR A 72 -17.69 -6.05 -0.92
CA THR A 72 -16.94 -4.84 -0.57
C THR A 72 -17.18 -4.43 0.88
N ILE A 73 -18.45 -4.50 1.34
CA ILE A 73 -18.82 -4.16 2.72
C ILE A 73 -18.18 -5.14 3.71
N ALA A 74 -18.24 -6.43 3.40
CA ALA A 74 -17.63 -7.47 4.23
C ALA A 74 -16.11 -7.29 4.33
N PHE A 75 -15.44 -6.98 3.21
CA PHE A 75 -14.00 -6.72 3.20
C PHE A 75 -13.61 -5.51 4.03
N ILE A 76 -14.33 -4.38 3.89
CA ILE A 76 -14.08 -3.17 4.67
C ILE A 76 -14.21 -3.47 6.17
N LEU A 77 -15.26 -4.18 6.59
CA LEU A 77 -15.52 -4.49 7.98
C LEU A 77 -14.43 -5.41 8.56
N VAL A 78 -14.06 -6.45 7.81
CA VAL A 78 -13.03 -7.40 8.25
C VAL A 78 -11.66 -6.74 8.30
N ILE A 79 -11.28 -5.98 7.28
CA ILE A 79 -10.00 -5.26 7.24
C ILE A 79 -9.91 -4.25 8.39
N ALA A 80 -10.97 -3.47 8.63
CA ALA A 80 -11.02 -2.52 9.74
C ALA A 80 -10.83 -3.21 11.11
N SER A 81 -11.49 -4.34 11.32
CA SER A 81 -11.37 -5.13 12.57
C SER A 81 -9.95 -5.65 12.77
N ILE A 82 -9.32 -6.17 11.71
CA ILE A 82 -7.95 -6.70 11.78
C ILE A 82 -6.95 -5.58 12.08
N VAL A 83 -7.07 -4.46 11.37
CA VAL A 83 -6.13 -3.34 11.53
C VAL A 83 -6.28 -2.73 12.92
N GLN A 84 -7.51 -2.61 13.44
CA GLN A 84 -7.75 -2.15 14.81
C GLN A 84 -7.10 -3.11 15.85
N PHE A 85 -7.17 -4.40 15.60
CA PHE A 85 -6.50 -5.38 16.45
C PHE A 85 -4.97 -5.23 16.39
N VAL A 86 -4.40 -5.09 15.19
CA VAL A 86 -2.96 -4.87 14.97
C VAL A 86 -2.50 -3.57 15.65
N GLU A 87 -3.30 -2.51 15.56
CA GLU A 87 -3.02 -1.23 16.23
C GLU A 87 -2.90 -1.40 17.75
N MET A 88 -3.84 -2.11 18.39
CA MET A 88 -3.78 -2.40 19.82
C MET A 88 -2.55 -3.22 20.20
N VAL A 89 -2.13 -4.16 19.35
CA VAL A 89 -0.92 -4.99 19.58
C VAL A 89 0.33 -4.12 19.47
N ILE A 90 0.44 -3.26 18.45
CA ILE A 90 1.59 -2.37 18.26
C ILE A 90 1.70 -1.38 19.43
N GLN A 91 0.60 -0.83 19.90
CA GLN A 91 0.57 0.08 21.04
C GLN A 91 1.15 -0.56 22.30
N LYS A 92 0.92 -1.87 22.48
CA LYS A 92 1.37 -2.62 23.66
C LYS A 92 2.81 -3.12 23.55
N MET A 93 3.24 -3.52 22.33
CA MET A 93 4.56 -4.12 22.12
C MET A 93 5.66 -3.09 21.84
N SER A 94 5.34 -2.00 21.20
CA SER A 94 6.33 -1.00 20.74
C SER A 94 5.82 0.44 20.92
N PRO A 95 5.81 0.98 22.15
CA PRO A 95 5.33 2.34 22.41
C PRO A 95 6.10 3.42 21.66
N SER A 96 7.40 3.20 21.39
CA SER A 96 8.24 4.13 20.63
C SER A 96 7.82 4.22 19.16
N LEU A 97 7.50 3.08 18.54
CA LEU A 97 6.99 3.01 17.18
C LEU A 97 5.58 3.61 17.10
N TYR A 98 4.75 3.36 18.11
CA TYR A 98 3.42 3.95 18.22
C TYR A 98 3.49 5.47 18.30
N GLN A 99 4.43 6.04 19.08
CA GLN A 99 4.63 7.49 19.16
C GLN A 99 5.18 8.09 17.85
N ALA A 100 6.06 7.38 17.15
CA ALA A 100 6.60 7.82 15.87
C ALA A 100 5.55 7.80 14.73
N LEU A 101 4.69 6.78 14.70
CA LEU A 101 3.60 6.64 13.74
C LEU A 101 2.32 7.39 14.16
N GLY A 102 2.08 7.57 15.45
CA GLY A 102 1.07 8.39 16.12
C GLY A 102 -0.22 8.64 15.33
N VAL A 103 -0.34 9.87 14.83
CA VAL A 103 -1.51 10.35 14.07
C VAL A 103 -1.69 9.60 12.72
N PHE A 104 -0.68 8.86 12.25
CA PHE A 104 -0.72 8.16 10.96
C PHE A 104 -1.28 6.72 11.02
N LEU A 105 -1.49 6.17 12.22
CA LEU A 105 -2.11 4.85 12.38
C LEU A 105 -3.51 4.74 11.76
N PRO A 106 -4.41 5.72 11.91
CA PRO A 106 -5.69 5.71 11.21
C PRO A 106 -5.56 5.65 9.68
N LEU A 107 -4.45 6.16 9.11
CA LEU A 107 -4.18 6.07 7.67
C LEU A 107 -3.86 4.63 7.21
N ILE A 108 -3.47 3.74 8.11
CA ILE A 108 -3.29 2.31 7.80
C ILE A 108 -4.66 1.63 7.75
N THR A 109 -5.55 1.96 8.69
CA THR A 109 -6.90 1.39 8.79
C THR A 109 -7.76 1.74 7.57
N THR A 110 -7.70 2.99 7.12
CA THR A 110 -8.45 3.51 5.97
C THR A 110 -7.66 3.45 4.66
N ASN A 111 -6.59 2.66 4.60
CA ASN A 111 -5.72 2.59 3.43
C ASN A 111 -6.42 1.91 2.25
N CYS A 112 -6.69 2.68 1.20
CA CYS A 112 -7.33 2.19 -0.01
C CYS A 112 -6.48 1.12 -0.75
N ALA A 113 -5.16 1.06 -0.54
CA ALA A 113 -4.33 0.00 -1.10
C ALA A 113 -4.68 -1.37 -0.52
N VAL A 114 -5.00 -1.46 0.77
CA VAL A 114 -5.35 -2.73 1.41
C VAL A 114 -6.66 -3.28 0.84
N LEU A 115 -7.68 -2.45 0.72
CA LEU A 115 -8.94 -2.84 0.10
C LEU A 115 -8.77 -3.13 -1.39
N GLY A 116 -8.00 -2.30 -2.10
CA GLY A 116 -7.77 -2.45 -3.54
C GLY A 116 -7.10 -3.77 -3.88
N ILE A 117 -6.05 -4.17 -3.16
CA ILE A 117 -5.37 -5.45 -3.38
C ILE A 117 -6.29 -6.63 -3.05
N ALA A 118 -7.13 -6.53 -2.01
CA ALA A 118 -8.12 -7.57 -1.71
C ALA A 118 -9.11 -7.75 -2.87
N LEU A 119 -9.59 -6.67 -3.48
CA LEU A 119 -10.49 -6.72 -4.63
C LEU A 119 -9.79 -7.26 -5.90
N VAL A 120 -8.55 -6.84 -6.16
CA VAL A 120 -7.74 -7.33 -7.30
C VAL A 120 -7.49 -8.83 -7.18
N ASN A 121 -7.22 -9.35 -5.99
CA ASN A 121 -7.05 -10.78 -5.75
C ASN A 121 -8.31 -11.59 -6.14
N VAL A 122 -9.48 -11.07 -5.83
CA VAL A 122 -10.75 -11.71 -6.18
C VAL A 122 -11.03 -11.61 -7.68
N GLN A 123 -10.82 -10.45 -8.30
CA GLN A 123 -11.04 -10.24 -9.73
C GLN A 123 -10.18 -11.17 -10.58
N ASN A 124 -8.94 -11.42 -10.16
CA ASN A 124 -8.02 -12.31 -10.86
C ASN A 124 -8.19 -13.80 -10.47
N ASN A 125 -9.10 -14.12 -9.56
CA ASN A 125 -9.32 -15.50 -9.06
C ASN A 125 -8.04 -16.18 -8.58
N TYR A 126 -7.18 -15.44 -7.85
CA TYR A 126 -5.91 -15.95 -7.36
C TYR A 126 -6.10 -17.07 -6.32
N ASN A 127 -5.25 -18.09 -6.41
CA ASN A 127 -5.15 -19.11 -5.38
C ASN A 127 -4.57 -18.51 -4.07
N LEU A 128 -4.70 -19.23 -2.95
CA LEU A 128 -4.20 -18.79 -1.65
C LEU A 128 -2.73 -18.35 -1.70
N VAL A 129 -1.87 -19.12 -2.37
CA VAL A 129 -0.43 -18.82 -2.49
C VAL A 129 -0.20 -17.57 -3.33
N GLU A 130 -0.90 -17.43 -4.45
CA GLU A 130 -0.83 -16.25 -5.32
C GLU A 130 -1.33 -14.99 -4.60
N THR A 131 -2.40 -15.11 -3.83
CA THR A 131 -2.96 -14.03 -3.00
C THR A 131 -1.96 -13.55 -1.96
N MET A 132 -1.26 -14.46 -1.29
CA MET A 132 -0.22 -14.13 -0.32
C MET A 132 0.98 -13.44 -0.98
N VAL A 133 1.44 -13.97 -2.11
CA VAL A 133 2.55 -13.38 -2.88
C VAL A 133 2.17 -11.99 -3.42
N ASN A 134 0.92 -11.81 -3.88
CA ASN A 134 0.42 -10.53 -4.33
C ASN A 134 0.37 -9.51 -3.19
N GLY A 135 -0.19 -9.88 -2.03
CA GLY A 135 -0.26 -8.99 -0.86
C GLY A 135 1.12 -8.58 -0.34
N PHE A 136 2.05 -9.53 -0.24
CA PHE A 136 3.42 -9.28 0.19
C PHE A 136 4.20 -8.45 -0.85
N GLY A 137 4.10 -8.78 -2.13
CA GLY A 137 4.72 -8.05 -3.23
C GLY A 137 4.22 -6.61 -3.34
N ALA A 138 2.90 -6.41 -3.21
CA ALA A 138 2.30 -5.08 -3.18
C ALA A 138 2.80 -4.24 -1.99
N GLY A 139 3.00 -4.85 -0.81
CA GLY A 139 3.58 -4.20 0.36
C GLY A 139 5.02 -3.75 0.13
N ILE A 140 5.85 -4.61 -0.47
CA ILE A 140 7.24 -4.27 -0.82
C ILE A 140 7.25 -3.16 -1.88
N GLY A 141 6.42 -3.25 -2.91
CA GLY A 141 6.26 -2.21 -3.93
C GLY A 141 5.83 -0.87 -3.33
N PHE A 142 4.89 -0.90 -2.38
CA PHE A 142 4.46 0.27 -1.62
C PHE A 142 5.62 0.89 -0.83
N THR A 143 6.38 0.05 -0.11
CA THR A 143 7.53 0.50 0.69
C THR A 143 8.61 1.13 -0.19
N LEU A 144 8.93 0.50 -1.32
CA LEU A 144 9.89 1.02 -2.27
C LEU A 144 9.47 2.39 -2.80
N ALA A 145 8.21 2.53 -3.21
CA ALA A 145 7.70 3.79 -3.75
C ALA A 145 7.70 4.92 -2.70
N ILE A 146 7.26 4.65 -1.46
CA ILE A 146 7.20 5.67 -0.41
C ILE A 146 8.59 6.10 0.05
N VAL A 147 9.57 5.19 0.11
CA VAL A 147 10.96 5.50 0.49
C VAL A 147 11.64 6.34 -0.59
N LEU A 148 11.50 5.96 -1.87
CA LEU A 148 12.02 6.76 -2.99
C LEU A 148 11.43 8.17 -2.98
N PHE A 149 10.14 8.28 -2.75
CA PHE A 149 9.46 9.56 -2.70
C PHE A 149 9.87 10.41 -1.49
N ALA A 150 10.09 9.80 -0.33
CA ALA A 150 10.61 10.48 0.84
C ALA A 150 12.01 11.08 0.57
N GLY A 151 12.88 10.33 -0.09
CA GLY A 151 14.21 10.84 -0.50
C GLY A 151 14.12 12.00 -1.49
N ILE A 152 13.17 11.99 -2.43
CA ILE A 152 12.92 13.12 -3.34
C ILE A 152 12.43 14.34 -2.54
N ARG A 153 11.52 14.16 -1.58
CA ARG A 153 10.98 15.26 -0.77
C ARG A 153 12.02 15.90 0.14
N GLU A 154 12.88 15.12 0.78
CA GLU A 154 13.99 15.66 1.58
C GLU A 154 14.91 16.56 0.73
N ARG A 155 15.16 16.19 -0.51
CA ARG A 155 15.94 17.03 -1.43
C ARG A 155 15.19 18.26 -1.90
N LEU A 156 13.88 18.16 -2.13
CA LEU A 156 13.04 19.29 -2.53
C LEU A 156 12.92 20.34 -1.42
N GLU A 157 12.96 19.95 -0.15
CA GLU A 157 12.95 20.89 0.98
C GLU A 157 14.22 21.77 1.03
N LEU A 158 15.34 21.27 0.50
CA LEU A 158 16.61 22.00 0.40
C LEU A 158 16.73 22.85 -0.87
N ALA A 159 15.83 22.67 -1.83
CA ALA A 159 15.85 23.39 -3.11
C ALA A 159 15.21 24.78 -2.98
N ASP A 160 15.73 25.74 -3.72
CA ASP A 160 15.16 27.10 -3.78
C ASP A 160 13.96 27.13 -4.73
N ILE A 161 12.80 26.80 -4.18
CA ILE A 161 11.53 26.73 -4.92
C ILE A 161 10.75 28.03 -4.69
N PRO A 162 10.15 28.63 -5.76
CA PRO A 162 9.28 29.80 -5.61
C PRO A 162 8.16 29.57 -4.59
N GLU A 163 7.83 30.58 -3.79
CA GLU A 163 6.86 30.45 -2.68
C GLU A 163 5.50 29.88 -3.10
N SER A 164 5.06 30.18 -4.32
CA SER A 164 3.80 29.65 -4.88
C SER A 164 3.78 28.13 -5.08
N PHE A 165 4.95 27.50 -5.18
CA PHE A 165 5.10 26.06 -5.38
C PHE A 165 5.61 25.34 -4.14
N LYS A 166 5.95 26.04 -3.06
CA LYS A 166 6.38 25.40 -1.81
C LYS A 166 5.27 24.55 -1.19
N GLY A 167 5.64 23.38 -0.68
CA GLY A 167 4.77 22.50 0.07
C GLY A 167 4.01 21.50 -0.80
N PHE A 168 2.68 21.51 -0.71
CA PHE A 168 1.83 20.50 -1.35
C PHE A 168 1.91 20.48 -2.90
N PRO A 169 1.94 21.62 -3.62
CA PRO A 169 2.04 21.61 -5.08
C PRO A 169 3.32 20.94 -5.61
N SER A 170 4.47 21.23 -5.03
CA SER A 170 5.74 20.59 -5.42
C SER A 170 5.74 19.09 -5.17
N THR A 171 5.10 18.68 -4.08
CA THR A 171 4.94 17.26 -3.72
C THR A 171 4.11 16.52 -4.76
N MET A 172 3.02 17.12 -5.25
CA MET A 172 2.16 16.53 -6.28
C MET A 172 2.87 16.45 -7.65
N ILE A 173 3.64 17.46 -8.02
CA ILE A 173 4.44 17.44 -9.24
C ILE A 173 5.50 16.34 -9.19
N ALA A 174 6.20 16.22 -8.06
CA ALA A 174 7.20 15.16 -7.87
C ALA A 174 6.56 13.77 -7.93
N ALA A 175 5.38 13.58 -7.32
CA ALA A 175 4.63 12.32 -7.36
C ALA A 175 4.21 11.96 -8.79
N SER A 176 3.74 12.93 -9.59
CA SER A 176 3.36 12.70 -10.98
C SER A 176 4.56 12.33 -11.86
N LEU A 177 5.69 13.01 -11.70
CA LEU A 177 6.92 12.69 -12.42
C LEU A 177 7.44 11.30 -12.06
N MET A 178 7.39 10.93 -10.77
CA MET A 178 7.76 9.59 -10.33
C MET A 178 6.83 8.52 -10.93
N SER A 179 5.52 8.77 -11.00
CA SER A 179 4.57 7.86 -11.63
C SER A 179 4.86 7.66 -13.12
N ILE A 180 5.20 8.73 -13.86
CA ILE A 180 5.62 8.64 -15.27
C ILE A 180 6.90 7.84 -15.42
N ALA A 181 7.87 8.01 -14.52
CA ALA A 181 9.11 7.22 -14.53
C ALA A 181 8.84 5.72 -14.33
N PHE A 182 7.92 5.37 -13.44
CA PHE A 182 7.51 3.97 -13.23
C PHE A 182 6.76 3.38 -14.42
N LEU A 183 6.03 4.18 -15.20
CA LEU A 183 5.41 3.73 -16.45
C LEU A 183 6.44 3.22 -17.47
N GLY A 184 7.69 3.73 -17.43
CA GLY A 184 8.78 3.22 -18.26
C GLY A 184 9.09 1.73 -18.03
N PHE A 185 8.80 1.20 -16.83
CA PHE A 185 8.96 -0.23 -16.55
C PHE A 185 7.84 -1.10 -17.14
N SER A 186 6.68 -0.53 -17.47
CA SER A 186 5.53 -1.28 -18.00
C SER A 186 5.81 -1.94 -19.36
N GLY A 187 6.79 -1.43 -20.12
CA GLY A 187 7.23 -2.02 -21.38
C GLY A 187 8.25 -3.15 -21.26
N LEU A 188 8.84 -3.35 -20.08
CA LEU A 188 9.89 -4.37 -19.88
C LEU A 188 9.34 -5.78 -19.67
N ILE A 189 8.12 -5.89 -19.13
CA ILE A 189 7.47 -7.17 -18.84
C ILE A 189 6.16 -7.21 -19.63
N ASN A 190 6.25 -7.57 -20.90
CA ASN A 190 5.08 -7.94 -21.69
C ASN A 190 4.57 -9.31 -21.18
N LEU A 191 3.62 -9.26 -20.30
CA LEU A 191 2.79 -10.40 -19.88
C LEU A 191 1.38 -10.22 -20.43
#